data_e205819e18320bad02625c28a1df42ab
#
_entry.id   e205819e18320bad02625c28a1df42ab
#
_cell.length_a   1.000
_cell.length_b   1.000
_cell.length_c   1.000
_cell.angle_alpha   90.00
_cell.angle_beta   90.00
_cell.angle_gamma   90.00
#
_symmetry.space_group_name_H-M   'P 1'
#
loop_
_entity.id
_entity.type
_entity.pdbx_description
1 polymer ?
#
loop_
_entity_poly.entity_id
_entity_poly.type
_entity_poly.pdbx_seq_one_letter_code
_entity_poly.pdbx_strand_id
1 'polypeptide(L)'
;MRAVGSKIITKTDRQMEDRLLAVSGDAERADTLAKARAFKRTWLELADALARVQKHESWRRWGFTDFDSYCRKELHLRSSTVAKLLGSFRFLESSAPNVLERARALPEEPIPSMAAVEFVQKATDRGAADADTLADMRRFAFEEGAEAPMLAKKYKEVAFPEAEDDLPVTKALAGRVEASVGELLAALEAN
;
A
#
# COMPACT_ATOMS: atom_id res chain seq x y z
N MET A 1 -2.65 -6.84 41.58
CA MET A 1 -3.71 -6.43 40.65
C MET A 1 -3.10 -5.46 39.64
N ARG A 2 -2.87 -5.89 38.43
CA ARG A 2 -2.39 -5.00 37.34
C ARG A 2 -3.60 -4.37 36.71
N ALA A 3 -3.66 -3.03 36.67
CA ALA A 3 -4.70 -2.28 36.00
C ALA A 3 -4.68 -2.62 34.49
N VAL A 4 -5.78 -3.17 34.01
CA VAL A 4 -6.04 -3.33 32.56
C VAL A 4 -6.18 -1.94 31.99
N GLY A 5 -5.17 -1.50 31.23
CA GLY A 5 -5.19 -0.20 30.57
C GLY A 5 -6.46 -0.08 29.72
N SER A 6 -7.27 0.92 30.01
CA SER A 6 -8.46 1.26 29.25
C SER A 6 -8.06 1.53 27.80
N LYS A 7 -8.43 0.62 26.89
CA LYS A 7 -8.20 0.74 25.46
C LYS A 7 -9.04 1.91 24.96
N ILE A 8 -8.42 2.97 24.48
CA ILE A 8 -9.12 4.11 23.90
C ILE A 8 -9.80 3.62 22.62
N ILE A 9 -11.12 3.42 22.68
CA ILE A 9 -11.95 3.00 21.54
C ILE A 9 -12.35 4.28 20.80
N THR A 10 -11.98 4.40 19.53
CA THR A 10 -12.36 5.54 18.69
C THR A 10 -13.86 5.51 18.36
N LYS A 11 -14.42 6.67 17.95
CA LYS A 11 -15.83 6.75 17.49
C LYS A 11 -16.10 5.76 16.35
N THR A 12 -15.16 5.63 15.43
CA THR A 12 -15.23 4.69 14.30
C THR A 12 -15.23 3.24 14.76
N ASP A 13 -14.39 2.89 15.76
CA ASP A 13 -14.36 1.53 16.31
C ASP A 13 -15.69 1.14 16.95
N ARG A 14 -16.35 2.06 17.68
CA ARG A 14 -17.69 1.84 18.25
C ARG A 14 -18.74 1.62 17.16
N GLN A 15 -18.75 2.46 16.11
CA GLN A 15 -19.68 2.29 15.00
C GLN A 15 -19.50 0.96 14.26
N MET A 16 -18.26 0.48 14.11
CA MET A 16 -17.99 -0.83 13.52
C MET A 16 -18.44 -1.96 14.44
N GLU A 17 -18.29 -1.80 15.76
CA GLU A 17 -18.77 -2.77 16.74
C GLU A 17 -20.29 -2.91 16.72
N ASP A 18 -21.03 -1.79 16.71
CA ASP A 18 -22.48 -1.78 16.59
C ASP A 18 -22.94 -2.47 15.30
N ARG A 19 -22.26 -2.22 14.19
CA ARG A 19 -22.53 -2.88 12.90
C ARG A 19 -22.22 -4.38 12.93
N LEU A 20 -21.11 -4.77 13.56
CA LEU A 20 -20.75 -6.19 13.72
C LEU A 20 -21.85 -6.95 14.48
N LEU A 21 -22.41 -6.35 15.52
CA LEU A 21 -23.54 -6.93 16.26
C LEU A 21 -24.82 -7.01 15.45
N ALA A 22 -25.05 -6.04 14.55
CA ALA A 22 -26.23 -6.01 13.68
C ALA A 22 -26.16 -7.01 12.50
N VAL A 23 -24.98 -7.54 12.15
CA VAL A 23 -24.74 -8.40 10.98
C VAL A 23 -24.63 -9.87 11.41
N SER A 24 -25.68 -10.41 12.05
CA SER A 24 -25.65 -11.80 12.54
C SER A 24 -25.93 -12.89 11.47
N GLY A 25 -26.31 -12.50 10.25
CA GLY A 25 -26.75 -13.45 9.21
C GLY A 25 -25.78 -13.66 8.03
N ASP A 26 -24.70 -12.84 7.93
CA ASP A 26 -23.72 -12.93 6.83
C ASP A 26 -22.32 -13.09 7.41
N ALA A 27 -21.81 -14.31 7.39
CA ALA A 27 -20.51 -14.65 7.97
C ALA A 27 -19.34 -13.94 7.28
N GLU A 28 -19.38 -13.73 5.96
CA GLU A 28 -18.33 -13.03 5.21
C GLU A 28 -18.26 -11.55 5.60
N ARG A 29 -19.42 -10.91 5.75
CA ARG A 29 -19.51 -9.51 6.16
C ARG A 29 -19.05 -9.31 7.60
N ALA A 30 -19.46 -10.18 8.52
CA ALA A 30 -19.03 -10.14 9.93
C ALA A 30 -17.51 -10.34 10.06
N ASP A 31 -16.93 -11.32 9.34
CA ASP A 31 -15.49 -11.58 9.30
C ASP A 31 -14.70 -10.37 8.77
N THR A 32 -15.17 -9.76 7.70
CA THR A 32 -14.53 -8.56 7.11
C THR A 32 -14.55 -7.38 8.08
N LEU A 33 -15.66 -7.14 8.78
CA LEU A 33 -15.77 -6.08 9.78
C LEU A 33 -14.84 -6.32 10.98
N ALA A 34 -14.74 -7.57 11.45
CA ALA A 34 -13.84 -7.94 12.55
C ALA A 34 -12.37 -7.69 12.16
N LYS A 35 -11.98 -8.07 10.94
CA LYS A 35 -10.63 -7.84 10.41
C LYS A 35 -10.33 -6.36 10.18
N ALA A 36 -11.31 -5.57 9.77
CA ALA A 36 -11.15 -4.11 9.66
C ALA A 36 -10.85 -3.45 11.01
N ARG A 37 -11.49 -3.91 12.10
CA ARG A 37 -11.17 -3.45 13.47
C ARG A 37 -9.77 -3.87 13.93
N ALA A 38 -9.35 -5.06 13.54
CA ALA A 38 -8.02 -5.59 13.86
C ALA A 38 -6.89 -5.08 12.93
N PHE A 39 -7.21 -4.24 11.94
CA PHE A 39 -6.33 -3.81 10.86
C PHE A 39 -4.92 -3.38 11.28
N LYS A 40 -4.78 -2.66 12.40
CA LYS A 40 -3.48 -2.23 12.92
C LYS A 40 -2.54 -3.39 13.29
N ARG A 41 -3.07 -4.60 13.41
CA ARG A 41 -2.30 -5.80 13.76
C ARG A 41 -2.22 -6.83 12.64
N THR A 42 -3.21 -6.82 11.73
CA THR A 42 -3.39 -7.87 10.72
C THR A 42 -3.81 -7.31 9.37
N TRP A 43 -3.02 -6.37 8.82
CA TRP A 43 -3.31 -5.76 7.52
C TRP A 43 -3.50 -6.80 6.41
N LEU A 44 -2.76 -7.91 6.47
CA LEU A 44 -2.80 -8.97 5.46
C LEU A 44 -4.13 -9.72 5.46
N GLU A 45 -4.67 -10.01 6.65
CA GLU A 45 -5.98 -10.67 6.78
C GLU A 45 -7.11 -9.77 6.29
N LEU A 46 -7.04 -8.46 6.56
CA LEU A 46 -7.99 -7.50 6.02
C LEU A 46 -7.89 -7.44 4.49
N ALA A 47 -6.68 -7.40 3.95
CA ALA A 47 -6.47 -7.36 2.51
C ALA A 47 -7.01 -8.61 1.80
N ASP A 48 -6.78 -9.81 2.37
CA ASP A 48 -7.36 -11.08 1.88
C ASP A 48 -8.89 -11.05 1.91
N ALA A 49 -9.50 -10.56 3.00
CA ALA A 49 -10.95 -10.43 3.10
C ALA A 49 -11.51 -9.45 2.06
N LEU A 50 -10.87 -8.30 1.88
CA LEU A 50 -11.26 -7.30 0.86
C LEU A 50 -11.13 -7.86 -0.56
N ALA A 51 -10.07 -8.62 -0.85
CA ALA A 51 -9.87 -9.25 -2.15
C ALA A 51 -11.00 -10.25 -2.47
N ARG A 52 -11.42 -11.06 -1.49
CA ARG A 52 -12.56 -11.97 -1.64
C ARG A 52 -13.87 -11.22 -1.87
N VAL A 53 -14.17 -10.20 -1.07
CA VAL A 53 -15.37 -9.37 -1.23
C VAL A 53 -15.42 -8.72 -2.61
N GLN A 54 -14.28 -8.21 -3.09
CA GLN A 54 -14.16 -7.62 -4.42
C GLN A 54 -14.39 -8.66 -5.52
N LYS A 55 -13.74 -9.81 -5.42
CA LYS A 55 -13.81 -10.90 -6.40
C LYS A 55 -15.25 -11.46 -6.54
N HIS A 56 -15.95 -11.64 -5.42
CA HIS A 56 -17.30 -12.21 -5.40
C HIS A 56 -18.39 -11.13 -5.52
N GLU A 57 -18.02 -9.87 -5.62
CA GLU A 57 -18.95 -8.73 -5.62
C GLU A 57 -19.98 -8.77 -4.48
N SER A 58 -19.58 -9.30 -3.31
CA SER A 58 -20.46 -9.53 -2.16
C SER A 58 -21.13 -8.25 -1.65
N TRP A 59 -20.49 -7.10 -1.84
CA TRP A 59 -21.02 -5.79 -1.52
C TRP A 59 -22.38 -5.50 -2.19
N ARG A 60 -22.68 -6.09 -3.37
CA ARG A 60 -23.97 -5.92 -4.08
C ARG A 60 -25.13 -6.46 -3.25
N ARG A 61 -25.00 -7.67 -2.69
CA ARG A 61 -26.03 -8.29 -1.86
C ARG A 61 -26.24 -7.60 -0.52
N TRP A 62 -25.27 -6.77 -0.10
CA TRP A 62 -25.36 -5.93 1.10
C TRP A 62 -25.94 -4.54 0.83
N GLY A 63 -26.38 -4.26 -0.41
CA GLY A 63 -27.07 -3.02 -0.79
C GLY A 63 -26.16 -1.85 -1.11
N PHE A 64 -24.88 -2.07 -1.39
CA PHE A 64 -23.98 -1.02 -1.83
C PHE A 64 -23.96 -0.91 -3.35
N THR A 65 -23.77 0.31 -3.87
CA THR A 65 -23.71 0.60 -5.30
C THR A 65 -22.43 0.09 -5.95
N ASP A 66 -21.33 0.13 -5.21
CA ASP A 66 -19.99 -0.25 -5.66
C ASP A 66 -19.11 -0.62 -4.46
N PHE A 67 -17.95 -1.23 -4.75
CA PHE A 67 -17.00 -1.68 -3.75
C PHE A 67 -16.37 -0.53 -2.95
N ASP A 68 -16.09 0.61 -3.59
CA ASP A 68 -15.55 1.80 -2.89
C ASP A 68 -16.56 2.37 -1.90
N SER A 69 -17.85 2.43 -2.29
CA SER A 69 -18.94 2.84 -1.42
C SER A 69 -19.06 1.94 -0.18
N TYR A 70 -18.94 0.62 -0.36
CA TYR A 70 -18.88 -0.34 0.75
C TYR A 70 -17.69 -0.07 1.66
N CYS A 71 -16.48 0.01 1.11
CA CYS A 71 -15.27 0.26 1.90
C CYS A 71 -15.33 1.57 2.68
N ARG A 72 -15.85 2.64 2.06
CA ARG A 72 -15.93 3.95 2.67
C ARG A 72 -17.05 4.07 3.71
N LYS A 73 -18.25 3.60 3.39
CA LYS A 73 -19.44 3.79 4.25
C LYS A 73 -19.53 2.78 5.39
N GLU A 74 -19.09 1.54 5.16
CA GLU A 74 -19.19 0.47 6.15
C GLU A 74 -17.88 0.25 6.92
N LEU A 75 -16.76 0.16 6.20
CA LEU A 75 -15.46 -0.10 6.82
C LEU A 75 -14.72 1.17 7.25
N HIS A 76 -15.20 2.35 6.82
CA HIS A 76 -14.56 3.66 7.05
C HIS A 76 -13.10 3.69 6.53
N LEU A 77 -12.82 2.97 5.44
CA LEU A 77 -11.54 2.97 4.77
C LEU A 77 -11.55 3.94 3.60
N ARG A 78 -10.46 4.69 3.45
CA ARG A 78 -10.25 5.56 2.29
C ARG A 78 -9.86 4.71 1.07
N SER A 79 -10.27 5.12 -0.12
CA SER A 79 -9.95 4.45 -1.38
C SER A 79 -8.43 4.24 -1.56
N SER A 80 -7.61 5.22 -1.16
CA SER A 80 -6.15 5.10 -1.18
C SER A 80 -5.62 3.99 -0.25
N THR A 81 -6.22 3.81 0.93
CA THR A 81 -5.86 2.73 1.85
C THR A 81 -6.26 1.37 1.29
N VAL A 82 -7.46 1.27 0.72
CA VAL A 82 -7.95 0.05 0.06
C VAL A 82 -7.05 -0.33 -1.12
N ALA A 83 -6.68 0.64 -1.96
CA ALA A 83 -5.79 0.42 -3.09
C ALA A 83 -4.42 -0.12 -2.65
N LYS A 84 -3.84 0.42 -1.59
CA LYS A 84 -2.57 -0.06 -1.02
C LYS A 84 -2.69 -1.48 -0.47
N LEU A 85 -3.74 -1.76 0.30
CA LEU A 85 -3.99 -3.10 0.85
C LEU A 85 -4.10 -4.15 -0.26
N LEU A 86 -4.96 -3.90 -1.25
CA LEU A 86 -5.17 -4.81 -2.36
C LEU A 86 -3.95 -4.93 -3.27
N GLY A 87 -3.24 -3.81 -3.53
CA GLY A 87 -2.01 -3.80 -4.31
C GLY A 87 -0.94 -4.67 -3.66
N SER A 88 -0.66 -4.43 -2.37
CA SER A 88 0.33 -5.21 -1.62
C SER A 88 -0.04 -6.69 -1.50
N PHE A 89 -1.32 -7.01 -1.31
CA PHE A 89 -1.79 -8.39 -1.26
C PHE A 89 -1.59 -9.11 -2.60
N ARG A 90 -2.01 -8.51 -3.71
CA ARG A 90 -1.84 -9.08 -5.06
C ARG A 90 -0.36 -9.24 -5.44
N PHE A 91 0.48 -8.30 -5.01
CA PHE A 91 1.92 -8.42 -5.21
C PHE A 91 2.48 -9.65 -4.46
N LEU A 92 2.09 -9.88 -3.21
CA LEU A 92 2.48 -11.09 -2.47
C LEU A 92 1.93 -12.35 -3.13
N GLU A 93 0.67 -12.33 -3.58
CA GLU A 93 0.03 -13.46 -4.27
C GLU A 93 0.81 -13.88 -5.53
N SER A 94 1.28 -12.93 -6.31
CA SER A 94 2.01 -13.18 -7.57
C SER A 94 3.51 -13.41 -7.38
N SER A 95 4.15 -12.71 -6.43
CA SER A 95 5.62 -12.62 -6.35
C SER A 95 6.23 -13.30 -5.13
N ALA A 96 5.43 -13.59 -4.09
CA ALA A 96 5.89 -14.22 -2.86
C ALA A 96 4.77 -15.03 -2.15
N PRO A 97 4.15 -16.03 -2.83
CA PRO A 97 3.03 -16.81 -2.27
C PRO A 97 3.38 -17.52 -0.97
N ASN A 98 4.64 -17.91 -0.78
CA ASN A 98 5.15 -18.49 0.46
C ASN A 98 4.95 -17.62 1.70
N VAL A 99 4.95 -16.29 1.55
CA VAL A 99 4.63 -15.36 2.65
C VAL A 99 3.18 -15.53 3.09
N LEU A 100 2.25 -15.66 2.14
CA LEU A 100 0.82 -15.86 2.42
C LEU A 100 0.55 -17.23 3.05
N GLU A 101 1.23 -18.27 2.55
CA GLU A 101 1.13 -19.63 3.10
C GLU A 101 1.64 -19.68 4.54
N ARG A 102 2.80 -19.06 4.82
CA ARG A 102 3.36 -18.97 6.16
C ARG A 102 2.45 -18.20 7.11
N ALA A 103 1.92 -17.05 6.69
CA ALA A 103 1.00 -16.26 7.50
C ALA A 103 -0.29 -17.01 7.87
N ARG A 104 -0.77 -17.91 6.99
CA ARG A 104 -1.92 -18.78 7.27
C ARG A 104 -1.59 -19.96 8.18
N ALA A 105 -0.41 -20.55 7.99
CA ALA A 105 0.01 -21.74 8.74
C ALA A 105 0.51 -21.40 10.15
N LEU A 106 1.11 -20.22 10.34
CA LEU A 106 1.79 -19.81 11.56
C LEU A 106 1.31 -18.39 11.99
N PRO A 107 0.10 -18.28 12.58
CA PRO A 107 -0.51 -16.97 12.91
C PRO A 107 0.31 -16.14 13.92
N GLU A 108 1.18 -16.76 14.69
CA GLU A 108 2.03 -16.08 15.69
C GLU A 108 3.34 -15.53 15.08
N GLU A 109 3.72 -15.96 13.88
CA GLU A 109 4.91 -15.43 13.23
C GLU A 109 4.70 -14.03 12.68
N PRO A 110 5.75 -13.18 12.76
CA PRO A 110 5.67 -11.84 12.20
C PRO A 110 5.57 -11.91 10.67
N ILE A 111 4.65 -11.09 10.14
CA ILE A 111 4.50 -10.89 8.70
C ILE A 111 5.20 -9.57 8.29
N PRO A 112 5.64 -9.44 7.03
CA PRO A 112 6.19 -8.18 6.55
C PRO A 112 5.19 -7.02 6.74
N SER A 113 5.69 -5.84 7.07
CA SER A 113 4.82 -4.66 7.12
C SER A 113 4.35 -4.28 5.72
N MET A 114 3.14 -3.72 5.63
CA MET A 114 2.59 -3.26 4.35
C MET A 114 3.53 -2.26 3.65
N ALA A 115 4.21 -1.39 4.42
CA ALA A 115 5.15 -0.43 3.89
C ALA A 115 6.41 -1.10 3.28
N ALA A 116 6.88 -2.20 3.86
CA ALA A 116 7.99 -2.98 3.30
C ALA A 116 7.57 -3.66 1.98
N VAL A 117 6.36 -4.24 1.95
CA VAL A 117 5.79 -4.84 0.72
C VAL A 117 5.61 -3.78 -0.37
N GLU A 118 5.04 -2.61 -0.05
CA GLU A 118 4.91 -1.49 -0.99
C GLU A 118 6.26 -1.03 -1.55
N PHE A 119 7.31 -1.00 -0.73
CA PHE A 119 8.64 -0.62 -1.19
C PHE A 119 9.16 -1.60 -2.24
N VAL A 120 9.10 -2.90 -1.95
CA VAL A 120 9.55 -3.95 -2.89
C VAL A 120 8.70 -3.96 -4.16
N GLN A 121 7.38 -3.80 -4.04
CA GLN A 121 6.48 -3.68 -5.18
C GLN A 121 6.87 -2.51 -6.08
N LYS A 122 7.03 -1.31 -5.53
CA LYS A 122 7.42 -0.11 -6.29
C LYS A 122 8.78 -0.26 -6.96
N ALA A 123 9.75 -0.89 -6.28
CA ALA A 123 11.06 -1.19 -6.86
C ALA A 123 10.93 -2.15 -8.06
N THR A 124 10.07 -3.17 -7.93
CA THR A 124 9.79 -4.14 -9.01
C THR A 124 9.10 -3.45 -10.19
N ASP A 125 8.06 -2.64 -9.92
CA ASP A 125 7.28 -1.92 -10.95
C ASP A 125 8.14 -0.89 -11.70
N ARG A 126 9.11 -0.27 -11.03
CA ARG A 126 10.02 0.70 -11.65
C ARG A 126 11.04 0.02 -12.58
N GLY A 127 11.43 -1.20 -12.28
CA GLY A 127 12.36 -1.99 -13.12
C GLY A 127 13.78 -1.44 -13.22
N ALA A 128 14.20 -0.53 -12.34
CA ALA A 128 15.55 0.03 -12.33
C ALA A 128 16.58 -0.91 -11.69
N ALA A 129 16.17 -1.71 -10.70
CA ALA A 129 17.00 -2.71 -10.05
C ALA A 129 17.02 -4.02 -10.85
N ASP A 130 18.17 -4.66 -10.90
CA ASP A 130 18.33 -5.97 -11.53
C ASP A 130 17.63 -7.09 -10.72
N ALA A 131 17.55 -8.28 -11.33
CA ALA A 131 16.87 -9.43 -10.73
C ALA A 131 17.48 -9.87 -9.40
N ASP A 132 18.82 -9.83 -9.28
CA ASP A 132 19.54 -10.26 -8.08
C ASP A 132 19.29 -9.26 -6.93
N THR A 133 19.33 -7.98 -7.22
CA THR A 133 18.98 -6.91 -6.27
C THR A 133 17.53 -7.03 -5.80
N LEU A 134 16.59 -7.30 -6.71
CA LEU A 134 15.18 -7.50 -6.35
C LEU A 134 14.97 -8.76 -5.50
N ALA A 135 15.73 -9.85 -5.78
CA ALA A 135 15.70 -11.07 -4.97
C ALA A 135 16.24 -10.80 -3.55
N ASP A 136 17.35 -10.05 -3.44
CA ASP A 136 17.92 -9.65 -2.14
C ASP A 136 16.97 -8.74 -1.34
N MET A 137 16.29 -7.79 -2.01
CA MET A 137 15.26 -6.97 -1.37
C MET A 137 14.11 -7.82 -0.81
N ARG A 138 13.62 -8.79 -1.59
CA ARG A 138 12.54 -9.69 -1.15
C ARG A 138 12.96 -10.52 0.05
N ARG A 139 14.15 -11.12 0.01
CA ARG A 139 14.72 -11.87 1.14
C ARG A 139 14.81 -11.00 2.38
N PHE A 140 15.41 -9.81 2.26
CA PHE A 140 15.60 -8.88 3.37
C PHE A 140 14.27 -8.41 3.96
N ALA A 141 13.25 -8.09 3.11
CA ALA A 141 11.93 -7.66 3.55
C ALA A 141 11.08 -8.80 4.15
N PHE A 142 11.08 -9.98 3.51
CA PHE A 142 10.06 -11.01 3.77
C PHE A 142 10.57 -12.17 4.64
N GLU A 143 11.88 -12.39 4.70
CA GLU A 143 12.49 -13.43 5.52
C GLU A 143 13.22 -12.86 6.73
N GLU A 144 13.92 -11.74 6.55
CA GLU A 144 14.68 -11.09 7.63
C GLU A 144 13.85 -10.00 8.37
N GLY A 145 12.63 -9.67 7.88
CA GLY A 145 11.71 -8.75 8.55
C GLY A 145 12.14 -7.28 8.50
N ALA A 146 12.91 -6.89 7.46
CA ALA A 146 13.35 -5.51 7.33
C ALA A 146 12.19 -4.55 7.06
N GLU A 147 12.11 -3.48 7.85
CA GLU A 147 11.13 -2.42 7.69
C GLU A 147 11.48 -1.47 6.53
N ALA A 148 10.47 -0.76 6.00
CA ALA A 148 10.64 0.16 4.86
C ALA A 148 11.78 1.18 5.01
N PRO A 149 12.07 1.79 6.18
CA PRO A 149 13.23 2.66 6.34
C PRO A 149 14.58 1.96 6.14
N MET A 150 14.68 0.68 6.53
CA MET A 150 15.90 -0.12 6.34
C MET A 150 16.09 -0.46 4.86
N LEU A 151 15.01 -0.85 4.18
CA LEU A 151 15.00 -1.08 2.74
C LEU A 151 15.39 0.18 1.97
N ALA A 152 14.81 1.33 2.33
CA ALA A 152 15.14 2.60 1.71
C ALA A 152 16.62 2.97 1.92
N LYS A 153 17.16 2.78 3.12
CA LYS A 153 18.58 3.05 3.40
C LYS A 153 19.52 2.21 2.54
N LYS A 154 19.16 0.94 2.28
CA LYS A 154 20.02 0.00 1.56
C LYS A 154 19.87 0.08 0.04
N TYR A 155 18.63 0.31 -0.46
CA TYR A 155 18.31 0.10 -1.87
C TYR A 155 17.72 1.32 -2.59
N LYS A 156 17.47 2.46 -1.92
CA LYS A 156 16.79 3.61 -2.53
C LYS A 156 17.47 4.08 -3.83
N GLU A 157 18.78 4.20 -3.82
CA GLU A 157 19.54 4.71 -4.96
C GLU A 157 19.48 3.77 -6.18
N VAL A 158 19.49 2.44 -5.93
CA VAL A 158 19.44 1.43 -6.99
C VAL A 158 18.01 1.21 -7.48
N ALA A 159 17.03 1.18 -6.54
CA ALA A 159 15.64 0.93 -6.88
C ALA A 159 14.92 2.15 -7.46
N PHE A 160 15.36 3.34 -7.05
CA PHE A 160 14.74 4.62 -7.40
C PHE A 160 15.84 5.64 -7.76
N PRO A 161 16.66 5.38 -8.81
CA PRO A 161 17.63 6.34 -9.27
C PRO A 161 16.92 7.65 -9.65
N GLU A 162 17.53 8.78 -9.26
CA GLU A 162 17.05 10.08 -9.74
C GLU A 162 17.19 10.09 -11.26
N ALA A 163 16.17 10.56 -11.98
CA ALA A 163 16.26 10.70 -13.43
C ALA A 163 17.37 11.73 -13.73
N GLU A 164 18.23 11.45 -14.72
CA GLU A 164 19.30 12.38 -15.12
C GLU A 164 18.76 13.77 -15.54
N ASP A 165 17.46 13.86 -15.88
CA ASP A 165 16.77 15.11 -16.20
C ASP A 165 16.48 16.03 -14.99
N ASP A 166 16.61 15.54 -13.75
CA ASP A 166 16.40 16.34 -12.52
C ASP A 166 17.68 16.98 -11.99
N LEU A 167 18.79 16.90 -12.71
CA LEU A 167 20.00 17.60 -12.33
C LEU A 167 19.78 19.12 -12.43
N PRO A 168 20.16 19.91 -11.40
CA PRO A 168 20.02 21.36 -11.42
C PRO A 168 20.73 22.01 -12.63
N VAL A 169 21.67 21.31 -13.26
CA VAL A 169 22.39 21.70 -14.48
C VAL A 169 21.49 21.74 -15.70
N THR A 170 20.55 20.76 -15.86
CA THR A 170 19.64 20.74 -17.03
C THR A 170 18.61 21.85 -16.96
N LYS A 171 18.07 22.16 -15.77
CA LYS A 171 17.18 23.32 -15.59
C LYS A 171 17.88 24.65 -15.85
N ALA A 172 19.11 24.80 -15.40
CA ALA A 172 19.91 26.00 -15.64
C ALA A 172 20.28 26.15 -17.12
N LEU A 173 20.58 25.05 -17.82
CA LEU A 173 20.85 25.06 -19.27
C LEU A 173 19.58 25.33 -20.09
N ALA A 174 18.45 24.74 -19.74
CA ALA A 174 17.18 25.00 -20.41
C ALA A 174 16.76 26.46 -20.27
N GLY A 175 16.87 27.06 -19.08
CA GLY A 175 16.58 28.48 -18.88
C GLY A 175 17.54 29.42 -19.66
N ARG A 176 18.81 29.03 -19.80
CA ARG A 176 19.77 29.82 -20.62
C ARG A 176 19.46 29.72 -22.10
N VAL A 177 19.06 28.56 -22.60
CA VAL A 177 18.66 28.37 -24.03
C VAL A 177 17.39 29.17 -24.32
N GLU A 178 16.37 29.13 -23.44
CA GLU A 178 15.15 29.93 -23.60
C GLU A 178 15.43 31.43 -23.61
N ALA A 179 16.30 31.93 -22.73
CA ALA A 179 16.71 33.34 -22.71
C ALA A 179 17.43 33.74 -24.01
N SER A 180 18.36 32.92 -24.48
CA SER A 180 19.10 33.19 -25.72
C SER A 180 18.21 33.16 -26.96
N VAL A 181 17.22 32.27 -27.04
CA VAL A 181 16.22 32.20 -28.10
C VAL A 181 15.33 33.44 -28.08
N GLY A 182 14.92 33.92 -26.88
CA GLY A 182 14.14 35.13 -26.72
C GLY A 182 14.88 36.40 -27.20
N GLU A 183 16.18 36.51 -26.86
CA GLU A 183 17.02 37.63 -27.34
C GLU A 183 17.21 37.62 -28.86
N LEU A 184 17.37 36.44 -29.49
CA LEU A 184 17.49 36.28 -30.93
C LEU A 184 16.20 36.66 -31.65
N LEU A 185 15.05 36.26 -31.13
CA LEU A 185 13.73 36.61 -31.67
C LEU A 185 13.49 38.12 -31.60
N ALA A 186 13.79 38.73 -30.46
CA ALA A 186 13.63 40.18 -30.28
C ALA A 186 14.56 40.98 -31.23
N ALA A 187 15.77 40.48 -31.48
CA ALA A 187 16.68 41.11 -32.46
C ALA A 187 16.22 40.97 -33.91
N LEU A 188 15.51 39.90 -34.26
CA LEU A 188 14.94 39.69 -35.57
C LEU A 188 13.68 40.54 -35.83
N GLU A 189 12.88 40.82 -34.80
CA GLU A 189 11.70 41.69 -34.88
C GLU A 189 12.04 43.18 -34.92
N ALA A 190 13.23 43.58 -34.49
CA ALA A 190 13.71 44.96 -34.44
C ALA A 190 14.39 45.42 -35.75
N ASN A 191 14.53 44.56 -36.75
CA ASN A 191 15.12 44.84 -38.07
C ASN A 191 14.06 44.81 -39.17
#